data_461d3ec1fb565ba4f2255ff888671b8c
#
_entry.id   461d3ec1fb565ba4f2255ff888671b8c
#
_cell.length_a   1.000
_cell.length_b   1.000
_cell.length_c   1.000
_cell.angle_alpha   90.00
_cell.angle_beta   90.00
_cell.angle_gamma   90.00
#
_symmetry.space_group_name_H-M   'P 1'
#
loop_
_entity.id
_entity.type
_entity.pdbx_description
1 polymer ?
#
loop_
_entity_poly.entity_id
_entity_poly.type
_entity_poly.pdbx_seq_one_letter_code
_entity_poly.pdbx_strand_id
1 'polypeptide(L)'
;MSDLPLPAHEPDWFDAIPKVELHVHLEGAIPLPALFELVRKYDSDAAGSLGDLEARFRYRDFPHFIEMWVWKNGFLRELDDFAFIAEAVARDLRV
;
A
#
# COMPACT_ATOMS: atom_id res chain seq x y z
N MET A 1 1.88 -29.76 14.09
CA MET A 1 1.33 -29.67 14.12
C MET A 1 0.36 -29.24 14.56
N SER A 2 -0.18 -28.87 14.37
CA SER A 2 -1.06 -28.42 15.01
C SER A 2 -2.33 -28.68 14.63
N ASP A 3 -2.86 -29.54 15.10
CA ASP A 3 -4.20 -29.84 14.86
C ASP A 3 -5.10 -29.07 15.75
N LEU A 4 -4.53 -28.21 16.56
CA LEU A 4 -5.36 -27.37 17.38
C LEU A 4 -6.01 -26.31 16.52
N PRO A 5 -7.32 -26.19 16.56
CA PRO A 5 -7.96 -25.14 15.80
C PRO A 5 -7.55 -23.80 16.36
N LEU A 6 -7.15 -22.91 15.47
CA LEU A 6 -6.85 -21.55 15.87
C LEU A 6 -8.15 -20.86 16.23
N PRO A 7 -8.12 -19.97 17.21
CA PRO A 7 -9.33 -19.18 17.52
C PRO A 7 -9.55 -18.12 16.49
N ALA A 8 -9.86 -18.56 15.28
CA ALA A 8 -9.94 -17.67 14.15
C ALA A 8 -11.04 -16.62 14.31
N HIS A 9 -11.98 -16.90 15.19
CA HIS A 9 -13.08 -15.98 15.39
C HIS A 9 -12.83 -15.06 16.59
N GLU A 10 -11.59 -14.99 17.07
CA GLU A 10 -11.28 -14.11 18.18
C GLU A 10 -10.34 -13.02 17.70
N PRO A 11 -10.88 -12.03 16.97
CA PRO A 11 -10.05 -10.96 16.44
C PRO A 11 -9.35 -10.16 17.52
N ASP A 12 -9.93 -10.06 18.71
CA ASP A 12 -9.31 -9.29 19.78
C ASP A 12 -7.98 -9.88 20.21
N TRP A 13 -7.91 -11.20 20.26
CA TRP A 13 -6.67 -11.86 20.62
C TRP A 13 -5.58 -11.58 19.60
N PHE A 14 -5.91 -11.70 18.32
CA PHE A 14 -4.97 -11.46 17.24
C PHE A 14 -4.57 -10.00 17.21
N ASP A 15 -5.53 -9.10 17.37
CA ASP A 15 -5.25 -7.67 17.30
C ASP A 15 -4.42 -7.19 18.49
N ALA A 16 -4.53 -7.85 19.63
CA ALA A 16 -3.79 -7.45 20.82
C ALA A 16 -2.33 -7.90 20.79
N ILE A 17 -1.96 -8.85 19.92
CA ILE A 17 -0.59 -9.33 19.86
C ILE A 17 0.28 -8.31 19.12
N PRO A 18 1.40 -7.92 19.72
CA PRO A 18 2.33 -7.04 19.00
C PRO A 18 2.80 -7.70 17.72
N LYS A 19 2.82 -6.95 16.64
CA LYS A 19 3.22 -7.46 15.34
C LYS A 19 4.42 -6.70 14.83
N VAL A 20 5.28 -7.40 14.07
CA VAL A 20 6.50 -6.82 13.54
C VAL A 20 6.61 -7.14 12.06
N GLU A 21 6.96 -6.14 11.27
CA GLU A 21 7.30 -6.34 9.87
C GLU A 21 8.80 -6.37 9.76
N LEU A 22 9.35 -7.55 9.50
CA LEU A 22 10.79 -7.71 9.39
C LEU A 22 11.33 -7.35 8.01
N HIS A 23 10.48 -7.38 7.01
CA HIS A 23 10.89 -7.09 5.65
C HIS A 23 9.68 -6.63 4.85
N VAL A 24 9.77 -5.45 4.22
CA VAL A 24 8.70 -4.94 3.38
C VAL A 24 9.31 -4.12 2.26
N HIS A 25 8.80 -4.30 1.04
CA HIS A 25 9.21 -3.47 -0.09
C HIS A 25 8.38 -2.20 -0.04
N LEU A 26 9.05 -1.09 0.20
CA LEU A 26 8.38 0.18 0.41
C LEU A 26 7.43 0.52 -0.73
N GLU A 27 7.89 0.32 -1.96
CA GLU A 27 7.09 0.63 -3.14
C GLU A 27 5.82 -0.19 -3.21
N GLY A 28 5.82 -1.38 -2.62
CA GLY A 28 4.66 -2.25 -2.64
C GLY A 28 3.69 -2.01 -1.50
N ALA A 29 4.06 -1.18 -0.54
CA ALA A 29 3.28 -0.97 0.66
C ALA A 29 2.63 0.41 0.73
N ILE A 30 2.71 1.21 -0.33
CA ILE A 30 2.23 2.59 -0.31
C ILE A 30 0.72 2.61 -0.11
N PRO A 31 0.23 3.27 0.96
CA PRO A 31 -1.21 3.44 1.10
C PRO A 31 -1.79 4.27 -0.04
N LEU A 32 -2.98 3.91 -0.51
CA LEU A 32 -3.60 4.64 -1.62
C LEU A 32 -3.75 6.14 -1.38
N PRO A 33 -4.13 6.60 -0.18
CA PRO A 33 -4.20 8.05 0.03
C PRO A 33 -2.86 8.75 -0.17
N ALA A 34 -1.76 8.12 0.25
CA ALA A 34 -0.44 8.70 0.07
C ALA A 34 -0.06 8.71 -1.41
N LEU A 35 -0.35 7.62 -2.11
CA LEU A 35 -0.10 7.58 -3.55
C LEU A 35 -0.92 8.64 -4.28
N PHE A 36 -2.16 8.87 -3.84
CA PHE A 36 -3.00 9.87 -4.45
C PHE A 36 -2.37 11.26 -4.34
N GLU A 37 -1.76 11.57 -3.21
CA GLU A 37 -1.08 12.85 -3.07
C GLU A 37 0.10 12.98 -4.02
N LEU A 38 0.86 11.91 -4.23
CA LEU A 38 1.96 11.93 -5.19
C LEU A 38 1.45 12.08 -6.62
N VAL A 39 0.37 11.40 -6.95
CA VAL A 39 -0.23 11.53 -8.27
C VAL A 39 -0.66 12.97 -8.51
N ARG A 40 -1.28 13.58 -7.53
CA ARG A 40 -1.71 14.98 -7.67
C ARG A 40 -0.52 15.92 -7.77
N LYS A 41 0.59 15.58 -7.15
CA LYS A 41 1.79 16.40 -7.21
C LYS A 41 2.39 16.43 -8.61
N TYR A 42 2.41 15.29 -9.30
CA TYR A 42 3.10 15.19 -10.58
C TYR A 42 2.18 15.14 -11.79
N ASP A 43 0.96 14.63 -11.62
CA ASP A 43 0.04 14.49 -12.74
C ASP A 43 -1.39 14.52 -12.21
N SER A 44 -1.88 15.69 -11.93
CA SER A 44 -3.20 15.85 -11.31
C SER A 44 -4.35 15.33 -12.17
N ASP A 45 -4.09 15.11 -13.47
CA ASP A 45 -5.13 14.61 -14.36
C ASP A 45 -5.21 13.10 -14.40
N ALA A 46 -4.22 12.41 -13.84
CA ALA A 46 -4.16 10.95 -13.90
C ALA A 46 -5.27 10.28 -13.10
N ALA A 47 -5.73 10.93 -12.04
CA ALA A 47 -6.85 10.42 -11.25
C ALA A 47 -7.55 11.61 -10.61
N GLY A 48 -8.84 11.72 -10.86
CA GLY A 48 -9.62 12.83 -10.35
C GLY A 48 -10.04 12.68 -8.90
N SER A 49 -10.00 11.45 -8.39
CA SER A 49 -10.41 11.16 -7.03
C SER A 49 -9.69 9.91 -6.54
N LEU A 50 -9.76 9.68 -5.24
CA LEU A 50 -9.19 8.46 -4.66
C LEU A 50 -9.86 7.23 -5.24
N GLY A 51 -11.16 7.29 -5.48
CA GLY A 51 -11.88 6.18 -6.09
C GLY A 51 -11.40 5.87 -7.50
N ASP A 52 -11.07 6.90 -8.27
CA ASP A 52 -10.52 6.71 -9.61
C ASP A 52 -9.15 6.00 -9.52
N LEU A 53 -8.34 6.41 -8.56
CA LEU A 53 -7.05 5.77 -8.38
C LEU A 53 -7.21 4.32 -7.95
N GLU A 54 -8.11 4.06 -7.02
CA GLU A 54 -8.38 2.70 -6.56
C GLU A 54 -8.79 1.80 -7.71
N ALA A 55 -9.61 2.33 -8.64
CA ALA A 55 -10.07 1.55 -9.78
C ALA A 55 -8.93 1.09 -10.68
N ARG A 56 -7.85 1.86 -10.75
CA ARG A 56 -6.69 1.48 -11.56
C ARG A 56 -6.01 0.23 -11.03
N PHE A 57 -6.15 -0.06 -9.74
CA PHE A 57 -5.48 -1.19 -9.11
C PHE A 57 -6.36 -2.42 -9.00
N ARG A 58 -7.45 -2.45 -9.75
CA ARG A 58 -8.25 -3.66 -9.90
C ARG A 58 -7.71 -4.40 -11.11
N TYR A 59 -6.88 -5.39 -10.85
CA TYR A 59 -6.10 -6.02 -11.90
C TYR A 59 -6.93 -7.03 -12.69
N ARG A 60 -6.75 -7.00 -14.01
CA ARG A 60 -7.42 -7.95 -14.90
C ARG A 60 -6.61 -9.24 -15.02
N ASP A 61 -5.29 -9.11 -14.99
CA ASP A 61 -4.37 -10.22 -15.17
C ASP A 61 -2.99 -9.81 -14.67
N PHE A 62 -2.03 -10.71 -14.74
CA PHE A 62 -0.69 -10.43 -14.25
C PHE A 62 0.02 -9.32 -15.06
N PRO A 63 -0.04 -9.32 -16.39
CA PRO A 63 0.53 -8.20 -17.13
C PRO A 63 -0.03 -6.85 -16.72
N HIS A 64 -1.31 -6.75 -16.45
CA HIS A 64 -1.91 -5.52 -15.98
C HIS A 64 -1.35 -5.13 -14.60
N PHE A 65 -1.14 -6.11 -13.73
CA PHE A 65 -0.54 -5.86 -12.43
C PHE A 65 0.85 -5.24 -12.60
N ILE A 66 1.68 -5.79 -13.48
CA ILE A 66 3.03 -5.27 -13.72
C ILE A 66 2.96 -3.86 -14.31
N GLU A 67 2.05 -3.63 -15.23
CA GLU A 67 1.87 -2.31 -15.83
C GLU A 67 1.57 -1.26 -14.75
N MET A 68 0.68 -1.59 -13.83
CA MET A 68 0.32 -0.66 -12.77
C MET A 68 1.44 -0.50 -11.75
N TRP A 69 2.24 -1.54 -11.52
CA TRP A 69 3.42 -1.44 -10.66
C TRP A 69 4.41 -0.42 -11.23
N VAL A 70 4.69 -0.51 -12.52
CA VAL A 70 5.61 0.41 -13.18
C VAL A 70 5.04 1.83 -13.17
N TRP A 71 3.77 1.96 -13.47
CA TRP A 71 3.11 3.27 -13.47
C TRP A 71 3.22 3.93 -12.10
N LYS A 72 2.90 3.19 -11.07
CA LYS A 72 2.92 3.70 -9.70
C LYS A 72 4.32 4.18 -9.32
N ASN A 73 5.34 3.40 -9.63
CA ASN A 73 6.70 3.76 -9.25
C ASN A 73 7.21 4.99 -9.98
N GLY A 74 6.59 5.36 -11.09
CA GLY A 74 6.95 6.57 -11.80
C GLY A 74 6.68 7.85 -11.03
N PHE A 75 5.93 7.78 -9.94
CA PHE A 75 5.66 8.94 -9.09
C PHE A 75 6.65 9.07 -7.93
N LEU A 76 7.62 8.18 -7.84
CA LEU A 76 8.69 8.29 -6.85
C LEU A 76 9.90 8.88 -7.54
N ARG A 77 9.96 10.20 -7.63
CA ARG A 77 10.94 10.88 -8.47
C ARG A 77 12.01 11.61 -7.70
N GLU A 78 11.71 12.05 -6.48
CA GLU A 78 12.62 12.79 -5.66
C GLU A 78 12.82 12.09 -4.33
N LEU A 79 13.93 12.41 -3.67
CA LEU A 79 14.20 11.82 -2.36
C LEU A 79 13.08 12.13 -1.36
N ASP A 80 12.50 13.32 -1.45
CA ASP A 80 11.40 13.69 -0.57
C ASP A 80 10.17 12.81 -0.77
N ASP A 81 9.95 12.31 -1.99
CA ASP A 81 8.83 11.40 -2.25
C ASP A 81 9.01 10.10 -1.50
N PHE A 82 10.24 9.58 -1.47
CA PHE A 82 10.53 8.36 -0.72
C PHE A 82 10.38 8.58 0.77
N ALA A 83 10.82 9.73 1.27
CA ALA A 83 10.63 10.05 2.69
C ALA A 83 9.14 10.14 3.03
N PHE A 84 8.36 10.73 2.14
CA PHE A 84 6.92 10.87 2.35
C PHE A 84 6.23 9.52 2.43
N ILE A 85 6.54 8.61 1.49
CA ILE A 85 5.88 7.30 1.52
C ILE A 85 6.41 6.44 2.66
N ALA A 86 7.68 6.59 3.04
CA ALA A 86 8.22 5.86 4.18
C ALA A 86 7.46 6.21 5.45
N GLU A 87 7.17 7.49 5.64
CA GLU A 87 6.39 7.93 6.78
C GLU A 87 4.96 7.41 6.71
N ALA A 88 4.35 7.43 5.51
CA ALA A 88 2.99 6.95 5.34
C ALA A 88 2.89 5.45 5.62
N VAL A 89 3.86 4.67 5.14
CA VAL A 89 3.90 3.23 5.40
C VAL A 89 4.08 2.96 6.88
N ALA A 90 4.97 3.69 7.53
CA ALA A 90 5.21 3.51 8.95
C ALA A 90 3.95 3.80 9.77
N ARG A 91 3.20 4.82 9.40
CA ARG A 91 1.94 5.12 10.08
C ARG A 91 0.90 4.04 9.84
N ASP A 92 0.89 3.48 8.64
CA ASP A 92 -0.08 2.44 8.29
C ASP A 92 0.22 1.14 9.04
N LEU A 93 1.48 0.87 9.33
CA LEU A 93 1.87 -0.31 10.08
C LEU A 93 1.62 -0.16 11.57
N ARG A 94 1.43 1.06 12.02
CA ARG A 94 1.21 1.31 13.42
C ARG A 94 -0.28 1.23 13.72
N VAL A 95 -0.67 0.19 14.36
CA VAL A 95 -2.07 -0.08 14.62
C VAL A 95 -2.40 0.14 16.08
#